data_85d5ccf10dd4f6f2b85dd853edf6fd81
#
_entry.id   85d5ccf10dd4f6f2b85dd853edf6fd81
#
_cell.length_a   1.000
_cell.length_b   1.000
_cell.length_c   1.000
_cell.angle_alpha   90.00
_cell.angle_beta   90.00
_cell.angle_gamma   90.00
#
_symmetry.space_group_name_H-M   'P 1'
#
loop_
_entity.id
_entity.type
_entity.pdbx_description
1 polymer ?
#
loop_
_entity_poly.entity_id
_entity_poly.type
_entity_poly.pdbx_seq_one_letter_code
_entity_poly.pdbx_strand_id
1 'polypeptide(L)'
;DEDGKIAASGLAPGRYAFVETKAPEGYMLNTDQIEFTIPGSAEGKPEPIDAGAAVNHKGSVHLTKEDAEGRKLEGAFFKIVDQNGNTVQEELVSDQNGTVTASGLAPGQYAFVETKAPDGFVLNSGKIKFVIPDSAKGKPAHVDAGTAVNYKGSVYLEKKDEDGNGLEGAVFKIIDSDGKTVRDDLISKEGGKIEVAGLAPGSYQFIEKYAPDGYLLSTDPIPFSITGEHEGEPKQVERTAINKKNSVVLTKVGQDDKGAGLQGAEFNLTDENGKVLKTGLATDADGRLTVYGLKPGNYQFVETKAPKHYQLDETPISFTVKNTDTKPIQMTAENHLTPGDVKLTKVDRNDKKAVLKGAEFKLLDADGKLVKAGGNRKKLPAVWTTDQNGQFTAEGLAPGRYQFVETKAPDGYKLDETPIPFEIKKGQTKPIEVIASNEKLKTPAADKGTPDRNPGGPKTDNKGTPDRNSKEDPKTNDNGHLKDMLPKTGDTDSIIPIMIGILLILSGGAFAFFTRKKQRKA
;
A
#
# COMPACT_ATOMS: atom_id res chain seq x y z
N ASP A 1 -18.50 36.91 -77.07
CA ASP A 1 -18.27 35.74 -77.93
C ASP A 1 -17.40 34.69 -77.22
N GLU A 2 -17.15 33.60 -77.85
CA GLU A 2 -16.36 32.49 -77.29
C GLU A 2 -14.89 32.84 -77.01
N ASP A 3 -14.36 33.93 -77.68
CA ASP A 3 -13.03 34.50 -77.47
C ASP A 3 -13.01 35.55 -76.34
N GLY A 4 -14.10 35.78 -75.66
CA GLY A 4 -14.24 36.81 -74.61
C GLY A 4 -14.27 38.25 -75.15
N LYS A 5 -14.55 38.44 -76.43
CA LYS A 5 -14.62 39.77 -77.08
C LYS A 5 -16.00 40.33 -77.07
N ILE A 6 -16.07 41.62 -76.72
CA ILE A 6 -17.35 42.40 -76.76
C ILE A 6 -17.12 43.53 -77.73
N ALA A 7 -18.06 43.72 -78.71
CA ALA A 7 -18.01 44.83 -79.64
C ALA A 7 -19.32 45.61 -79.64
N ALA A 8 -19.21 46.94 -79.62
CA ALA A 8 -20.34 47.83 -79.81
C ALA A 8 -20.12 48.64 -81.09
N SER A 9 -21.16 48.77 -81.93
CA SER A 9 -21.11 49.54 -83.19
C SER A 9 -22.18 50.58 -83.25
N GLY A 10 -22.04 51.56 -84.18
CA GLY A 10 -23.03 52.62 -84.36
C GLY A 10 -23.05 53.70 -83.27
N LEU A 11 -22.01 53.82 -82.50
CA LEU A 11 -21.86 54.85 -81.47
C LEU A 11 -21.53 56.23 -82.10
N ALA A 12 -22.23 57.28 -81.67
CA ALA A 12 -21.91 58.65 -82.00
C ALA A 12 -20.56 59.09 -81.34
N PRO A 13 -19.89 60.17 -81.84
CA PRO A 13 -18.74 60.73 -81.12
C PRO A 13 -19.16 61.11 -79.68
N GLY A 14 -18.27 60.71 -78.68
CA GLY A 14 -18.58 60.91 -77.28
C GLY A 14 -17.75 59.99 -76.36
N ARG A 15 -17.92 60.24 -75.06
CA ARG A 15 -17.27 59.38 -74.02
C ARG A 15 -18.28 58.31 -73.58
N TYR A 16 -17.84 57.12 -73.51
CA TYR A 16 -18.64 55.93 -73.15
C TYR A 16 -17.81 55.08 -72.16
N ALA A 17 -18.51 54.19 -71.52
CA ALA A 17 -17.91 53.13 -70.72
C ALA A 17 -18.64 51.81 -70.92
N PHE A 18 -17.85 50.71 -71.00
CA PHE A 18 -18.41 49.38 -70.77
C PHE A 18 -18.54 49.15 -69.27
N VAL A 19 -19.70 48.62 -68.89
CA VAL A 19 -20.03 48.17 -67.53
C VAL A 19 -20.42 46.73 -67.59
N GLU A 20 -19.76 45.85 -66.81
CA GLU A 20 -20.14 44.46 -66.71
C GLU A 20 -21.42 44.35 -65.89
N THR A 21 -22.47 43.69 -66.44
CA THR A 21 -23.78 43.48 -65.79
C THR A 21 -23.93 42.04 -65.27
N LYS A 22 -23.09 41.12 -65.72
CA LYS A 22 -23.12 39.73 -65.29
C LYS A 22 -21.72 39.14 -65.52
N ALA A 23 -21.11 38.59 -64.47
CA ALA A 23 -19.86 37.89 -64.60
C ALA A 23 -19.98 36.49 -65.19
N PRO A 24 -18.92 35.93 -65.78
CA PRO A 24 -18.86 34.51 -66.09
C PRO A 24 -19.07 33.65 -64.82
N GLU A 25 -19.59 32.43 -65.01
CA GLU A 25 -19.87 31.52 -63.91
C GLU A 25 -18.59 31.24 -63.07
N GLY A 26 -18.72 31.34 -61.75
CA GLY A 26 -17.62 31.13 -60.82
C GLY A 26 -16.70 32.34 -60.65
N TYR A 27 -16.97 33.48 -61.24
CA TYR A 27 -16.21 34.74 -61.10
C TYR A 27 -17.03 35.81 -60.42
N MET A 28 -16.34 36.75 -59.78
CA MET A 28 -16.92 37.96 -59.20
C MET A 28 -17.23 38.95 -60.31
N LEU A 29 -18.36 39.68 -60.18
CA LEU A 29 -18.69 40.78 -61.06
C LEU A 29 -17.65 41.94 -60.90
N ASN A 30 -17.01 42.33 -62.03
CA ASN A 30 -16.11 43.50 -62.02
C ASN A 30 -16.95 44.80 -62.11
N THR A 31 -16.91 45.62 -61.11
CA THR A 31 -17.65 46.88 -61.05
C THR A 31 -16.86 48.05 -61.63
N ASP A 32 -15.66 47.86 -62.20
CA ASP A 32 -14.89 48.87 -62.90
C ASP A 32 -15.58 49.25 -64.19
N GLN A 33 -15.55 50.55 -64.51
CA GLN A 33 -15.99 51.06 -65.77
C GLN A 33 -14.78 51.15 -66.74
N ILE A 34 -14.92 50.56 -67.94
CA ILE A 34 -13.89 50.63 -68.95
C ILE A 34 -14.26 51.79 -69.86
N GLU A 35 -13.70 52.96 -69.57
CA GLU A 35 -13.98 54.17 -70.30
C GLU A 35 -13.24 54.21 -71.67
N PHE A 36 -13.93 54.67 -72.72
CA PHE A 36 -13.34 54.91 -74.04
C PHE A 36 -13.95 56.13 -74.66
N THR A 37 -13.35 56.69 -75.69
CA THR A 37 -13.85 57.90 -76.38
C THR A 37 -13.91 57.61 -77.87
N ILE A 38 -15.08 57.87 -78.48
CA ILE A 38 -15.29 57.94 -79.95
C ILE A 38 -14.95 59.35 -80.42
N PRO A 39 -13.89 59.51 -81.25
CA PRO A 39 -13.50 60.86 -81.72
C PRO A 39 -14.46 61.52 -82.64
N GLY A 40 -14.56 62.86 -82.63
CA GLY A 40 -15.50 63.67 -83.44
C GLY A 40 -15.13 63.80 -84.92
N SER A 41 -13.96 63.35 -85.36
CA SER A 41 -13.53 63.37 -86.74
C SER A 41 -12.65 62.19 -87.07
N ALA A 42 -12.84 61.52 -88.26
CA ALA A 42 -11.97 60.52 -88.81
C ALA A 42 -11.93 60.69 -90.35
N GLU A 43 -10.77 60.65 -90.98
CA GLU A 43 -10.61 60.55 -92.41
C GLU A 43 -10.87 59.10 -92.87
N GLY A 44 -11.96 58.89 -93.69
CA GLY A 44 -12.31 57.54 -94.16
C GLY A 44 -13.17 56.72 -93.17
N LYS A 45 -13.08 55.41 -93.28
CA LYS A 45 -13.78 54.52 -92.35
C LYS A 45 -13.02 54.48 -91.04
N PRO A 46 -13.61 54.83 -89.89
CA PRO A 46 -12.95 54.81 -88.65
C PRO A 46 -12.50 53.38 -88.24
N GLU A 47 -11.25 53.25 -87.79
CA GLU A 47 -10.78 52.00 -87.24
C GLU A 47 -11.44 51.73 -85.93
N PRO A 48 -11.67 50.45 -85.57
CA PRO A 48 -12.18 50.04 -84.25
C PRO A 48 -11.26 50.57 -83.14
N ILE A 49 -11.90 51.13 -82.09
CA ILE A 49 -11.17 51.54 -80.87
C ILE A 49 -11.09 50.39 -79.95
N ASP A 50 -9.86 50.06 -79.49
CA ASP A 50 -9.63 49.09 -78.42
C ASP A 50 -9.92 49.83 -77.09
N ALA A 51 -10.99 49.41 -76.41
CA ALA A 51 -11.39 49.98 -75.11
C ALA A 51 -10.59 49.33 -73.93
N GLY A 52 -9.75 48.33 -74.20
CA GLY A 52 -9.04 47.60 -73.18
C GLY A 52 -9.71 46.30 -72.79
N ALA A 53 -9.35 45.73 -71.66
CA ALA A 53 -9.84 44.44 -71.18
C ALA A 53 -10.52 44.54 -69.78
N ALA A 54 -11.64 43.87 -69.67
CA ALA A 54 -12.28 43.58 -68.39
C ALA A 54 -11.66 42.31 -67.77
N VAL A 55 -11.23 42.36 -66.53
CA VAL A 55 -10.64 41.21 -65.84
C VAL A 55 -11.56 40.79 -64.71
N ASN A 56 -12.08 39.56 -64.76
CA ASN A 56 -12.84 38.97 -63.66
C ASN A 56 -11.90 38.17 -62.75
N HIS A 57 -12.17 38.28 -61.47
CA HIS A 57 -11.39 37.61 -60.42
C HIS A 57 -12.23 36.57 -59.69
N LYS A 58 -11.60 35.53 -59.25
CA LYS A 58 -12.13 34.62 -58.23
C LYS A 58 -11.72 35.08 -56.85
N GLY A 59 -12.49 34.70 -55.84
CA GLY A 59 -12.20 35.08 -54.46
C GLY A 59 -11.02 34.36 -53.86
N SER A 60 -10.45 34.98 -52.87
CA SER A 60 -9.43 34.37 -52.02
C SER A 60 -9.71 34.72 -50.56
N VAL A 61 -9.22 33.86 -49.66
CA VAL A 61 -9.47 33.95 -48.23
C VAL A 61 -8.22 33.54 -47.45
N HIS A 62 -8.01 34.13 -46.32
CA HIS A 62 -7.05 33.68 -45.33
C HIS A 62 -7.72 33.46 -43.98
N LEU A 63 -7.17 32.53 -43.18
CA LEU A 63 -7.52 32.19 -41.82
C LEU A 63 -6.29 32.21 -40.97
N THR A 64 -6.35 32.74 -39.75
CA THR A 64 -5.26 32.68 -38.78
C THR A 64 -5.43 31.51 -37.82
N LYS A 65 -4.41 30.68 -37.63
CA LYS A 65 -4.38 29.54 -36.71
C LYS A 65 -3.56 29.84 -35.47
N GLU A 66 -4.18 29.74 -34.29
CA GLU A 66 -3.57 30.08 -33.00
C GLU A 66 -3.92 29.04 -31.92
N ASP A 67 -3.15 29.09 -30.81
CA ASP A 67 -3.58 28.45 -29.55
C ASP A 67 -4.36 29.45 -28.66
N ALA A 68 -4.77 28.97 -27.48
CA ALA A 68 -5.52 29.78 -26.51
C ALA A 68 -4.77 31.03 -26.00
N GLU A 69 -3.44 31.02 -26.07
CA GLU A 69 -2.56 32.13 -25.68
C GLU A 69 -2.21 33.05 -26.84
N GLY A 70 -2.79 32.85 -28.03
CA GLY A 70 -2.58 33.66 -29.22
C GLY A 70 -1.25 33.36 -29.97
N ARG A 71 -0.57 32.25 -29.64
CA ARG A 71 0.62 31.80 -30.36
C ARG A 71 0.24 31.15 -31.67
N LYS A 72 0.93 31.53 -32.75
CA LYS A 72 0.68 30.99 -34.09
C LYS A 72 1.01 29.50 -34.14
N LEU A 73 0.16 28.72 -34.81
CA LEU A 73 0.30 27.28 -34.93
C LEU A 73 0.46 26.85 -36.39
N GLU A 74 1.59 26.20 -36.68
CA GLU A 74 1.90 25.54 -37.94
C GLU A 74 1.35 24.13 -37.96
N GLY A 75 1.02 23.60 -39.17
CA GLY A 75 0.72 22.19 -39.38
C GLY A 75 -0.73 21.75 -39.07
N ALA A 76 -1.66 22.69 -38.89
CA ALA A 76 -3.08 22.39 -38.88
C ALA A 76 -3.59 22.18 -40.30
N PHE A 77 -4.39 21.15 -40.54
CA PHE A 77 -5.00 20.88 -41.84
C PHE A 77 -6.47 21.29 -41.84
N PHE A 78 -6.86 21.91 -42.94
CA PHE A 78 -8.24 22.39 -43.16
C PHE A 78 -8.77 21.95 -44.50
N LYS A 79 -10.11 21.90 -44.58
CA LYS A 79 -10.86 21.88 -45.81
C LYS A 79 -11.85 23.05 -45.82
N ILE A 80 -12.23 23.49 -47.03
CA ILE A 80 -13.33 24.43 -47.22
C ILE A 80 -14.54 23.65 -47.70
N VAL A 81 -15.67 23.92 -47.06
CA VAL A 81 -16.97 23.38 -47.47
C VAL A 81 -17.92 24.51 -47.90
N ASP A 82 -18.83 24.23 -48.86
CA ASP A 82 -19.90 25.15 -49.26
C ASP A 82 -21.05 25.16 -48.23
N GLN A 83 -22.09 25.95 -48.50
CA GLN A 83 -23.27 26.04 -47.62
C GLN A 83 -24.03 24.71 -47.47
N ASN A 84 -23.87 23.77 -48.41
CA ASN A 84 -24.50 22.45 -48.41
C ASN A 84 -23.63 21.40 -47.70
N GLY A 85 -22.40 21.79 -47.29
CA GLY A 85 -21.44 20.89 -46.67
C GLY A 85 -20.56 20.12 -47.64
N ASN A 86 -20.63 20.37 -48.96
CA ASN A 86 -19.74 19.72 -49.94
C ASN A 86 -18.34 20.31 -49.85
N THR A 87 -17.34 19.45 -49.92
CA THR A 87 -15.92 19.87 -49.93
C THR A 87 -15.61 20.58 -51.26
N VAL A 88 -15.10 21.80 -51.18
CA VAL A 88 -14.67 22.66 -52.28
C VAL A 88 -13.16 22.62 -52.46
N GLN A 89 -12.43 22.70 -51.35
CA GLN A 89 -10.96 22.56 -51.32
C GLN A 89 -10.59 21.77 -50.07
N GLU A 90 -9.46 21.05 -50.12
CA GLU A 90 -8.93 20.26 -49.03
C GLU A 90 -7.39 20.36 -48.98
N GLU A 91 -6.80 19.78 -47.92
CA GLU A 91 -5.34 19.79 -47.68
C GLU A 91 -4.73 21.20 -47.54
N LEU A 92 -5.52 22.14 -47.06
CA LEU A 92 -5.02 23.49 -46.71
C LEU A 92 -4.29 23.41 -45.38
N VAL A 93 -3.02 23.85 -45.36
CA VAL A 93 -2.17 23.71 -44.15
C VAL A 93 -1.76 25.07 -43.62
N SER A 94 -1.79 25.27 -42.30
CA SER A 94 -1.28 26.47 -41.67
C SER A 94 0.27 26.52 -41.74
N ASP A 95 0.79 27.65 -42.16
CA ASP A 95 2.25 27.93 -42.23
C ASP A 95 2.84 28.30 -40.86
N GLN A 96 4.13 28.64 -40.81
CA GLN A 96 4.85 29.05 -39.60
C GLN A 96 4.27 30.30 -38.93
N ASN A 97 3.55 31.15 -39.70
CA ASN A 97 2.85 32.33 -39.18
C ASN A 97 1.42 32.01 -38.75
N GLY A 98 1.02 30.72 -38.79
CA GLY A 98 -0.34 30.27 -38.53
C GLY A 98 -1.32 30.64 -39.64
N THR A 99 -0.84 31.02 -40.85
CA THR A 99 -1.73 31.45 -41.93
C THR A 99 -2.17 30.29 -42.81
N VAL A 100 -3.47 30.16 -43.02
CA VAL A 100 -4.07 29.25 -44.01
C VAL A 100 -4.65 30.10 -45.11
N THR A 101 -4.28 29.86 -46.36
CA THR A 101 -4.78 30.62 -47.55
C THR A 101 -5.47 29.71 -48.52
N ALA A 102 -6.56 30.22 -49.13
CA ALA A 102 -7.23 29.59 -50.24
C ALA A 102 -7.53 30.61 -51.32
N SER A 103 -7.50 30.20 -52.58
CA SER A 103 -7.81 31.09 -53.72
C SER A 103 -8.62 30.30 -54.78
N GLY A 104 -9.18 31.04 -55.74
CA GLY A 104 -9.96 30.43 -56.83
C GLY A 104 -11.38 30.09 -56.43
N LEU A 105 -11.91 30.69 -55.37
CA LEU A 105 -13.27 30.48 -54.90
C LEU A 105 -14.29 31.33 -55.67
N ALA A 106 -15.41 30.72 -56.05
CA ALA A 106 -16.57 31.43 -56.61
C ALA A 106 -17.23 32.31 -55.52
N PRO A 107 -17.99 33.32 -55.90
CA PRO A 107 -18.88 34.02 -54.94
C PRO A 107 -19.80 33.05 -54.20
N GLY A 108 -19.95 33.25 -52.89
CA GLY A 108 -20.79 32.35 -52.09
C GLY A 108 -20.40 32.26 -50.62
N GLN A 109 -21.16 31.45 -49.89
CA GLN A 109 -20.96 31.19 -48.46
C GLN A 109 -20.18 29.89 -48.26
N TYR A 110 -19.17 29.93 -47.42
CA TYR A 110 -18.24 28.83 -47.15
C TYR A 110 -17.91 28.73 -45.66
N ALA A 111 -17.27 27.62 -45.30
CA ALA A 111 -16.67 27.48 -44.00
C ALA A 111 -15.36 26.69 -44.08
N PHE A 112 -14.35 27.12 -43.31
CA PHE A 112 -13.22 26.28 -42.95
C PHE A 112 -13.64 25.23 -41.91
N VAL A 113 -13.16 24.01 -42.10
CA VAL A 113 -13.32 22.88 -41.18
C VAL A 113 -11.92 22.29 -40.95
N GLU A 114 -11.49 22.24 -39.68
CA GLU A 114 -10.21 21.60 -39.36
C GLU A 114 -10.35 20.10 -39.52
N THR A 115 -9.42 19.46 -40.21
CA THR A 115 -9.37 18.01 -40.46
C THR A 115 -8.29 17.31 -39.65
N LYS A 116 -7.25 18.06 -39.25
CA LYS A 116 -6.19 17.59 -38.38
C LYS A 116 -5.63 18.78 -37.58
N ALA A 117 -5.63 18.64 -36.23
CA ALA A 117 -5.00 19.62 -35.37
C ALA A 117 -3.46 19.50 -35.40
N PRO A 118 -2.74 20.57 -35.05
CA PRO A 118 -1.31 20.47 -34.76
C PRO A 118 -1.03 19.44 -33.65
N ASP A 119 0.16 18.84 -33.66
CA ASP A 119 0.53 17.82 -32.68
C ASP A 119 0.41 18.35 -31.24
N GLY A 120 -0.23 17.55 -30.40
CA GLY A 120 -0.46 17.87 -28.98
C GLY A 120 -1.67 18.75 -28.69
N PHE A 121 -2.47 19.11 -29.70
CA PHE A 121 -3.71 19.88 -29.54
C PHE A 121 -4.94 19.02 -29.81
N VAL A 122 -6.07 19.44 -29.22
CA VAL A 122 -7.39 18.88 -29.49
C VAL A 122 -7.91 19.45 -30.81
N LEU A 123 -8.43 18.59 -31.71
CA LEU A 123 -9.05 19.02 -32.95
C LEU A 123 -10.29 19.88 -32.63
N ASN A 124 -10.34 21.08 -33.20
CA ASN A 124 -11.54 21.92 -33.09
C ASN A 124 -12.50 21.66 -34.27
N SER A 125 -13.59 20.94 -34.00
CA SER A 125 -14.60 20.62 -35.03
C SER A 125 -15.54 21.78 -35.37
N GLY A 126 -15.36 22.93 -34.74
CA GLY A 126 -16.12 24.17 -35.04
C GLY A 126 -15.86 24.67 -36.45
N LYS A 127 -16.93 25.12 -37.13
CA LYS A 127 -16.87 25.68 -38.50
C LYS A 127 -16.63 27.18 -38.45
N ILE A 128 -15.64 27.67 -39.20
CA ILE A 128 -15.35 29.09 -39.33
C ILE A 128 -15.91 29.58 -40.65
N LYS A 129 -17.03 30.28 -40.57
CA LYS A 129 -17.81 30.75 -41.73
C LYS A 129 -17.26 32.02 -42.31
N PHE A 130 -17.24 32.11 -43.65
CA PHE A 130 -16.89 33.33 -44.39
C PHE A 130 -17.70 33.44 -45.69
N VAL A 131 -17.64 34.61 -46.31
CA VAL A 131 -18.39 34.90 -47.56
C VAL A 131 -17.43 35.48 -48.58
N ILE A 132 -17.38 34.89 -49.77
CA ILE A 132 -16.76 35.51 -50.94
C ILE A 132 -17.83 36.40 -51.59
N PRO A 133 -17.59 37.73 -51.71
CA PRO A 133 -18.60 38.64 -52.25
C PRO A 133 -18.91 38.40 -53.72
N ASP A 134 -20.10 38.75 -54.14
CA ASP A 134 -20.58 38.61 -55.52
C ASP A 134 -19.86 39.51 -56.51
N SER A 135 -19.33 40.66 -56.04
CA SER A 135 -18.69 41.67 -56.88
C SER A 135 -17.48 42.33 -56.19
N ALA A 136 -16.56 42.85 -56.99
CA ALA A 136 -15.41 43.63 -56.51
C ALA A 136 -15.02 44.70 -57.54
N LYS A 137 -14.44 45.78 -57.09
CA LYS A 137 -13.77 46.80 -57.91
C LYS A 137 -12.30 46.41 -58.06
N GLY A 138 -11.86 46.20 -59.31
CA GLY A 138 -10.50 45.74 -59.57
C GLY A 138 -10.15 44.38 -58.96
N LYS A 139 -8.89 44.16 -58.62
CA LYS A 139 -8.44 42.94 -57.94
C LYS A 139 -8.91 42.95 -56.51
N PRO A 140 -9.74 41.99 -56.09
CA PRO A 140 -10.25 41.93 -54.71
C PRO A 140 -9.14 41.65 -53.70
N ALA A 141 -9.27 42.18 -52.50
CA ALA A 141 -8.46 41.82 -51.37
C ALA A 141 -8.85 40.40 -50.90
N HIS A 142 -7.93 39.75 -50.19
CA HIS A 142 -8.23 38.49 -49.50
C HIS A 142 -9.30 38.70 -48.43
N VAL A 143 -10.31 37.84 -48.38
CA VAL A 143 -11.27 37.83 -47.28
C VAL A 143 -10.56 37.32 -46.02
N ASP A 144 -10.73 38.05 -44.93
CA ASP A 144 -10.29 37.54 -43.59
C ASP A 144 -11.42 36.72 -42.99
N ALA A 145 -11.17 35.41 -42.80
CA ALA A 145 -12.12 34.50 -42.17
C ALA A 145 -12.03 34.51 -40.63
N GLY A 146 -11.05 35.26 -40.07
CA GLY A 146 -10.84 35.34 -38.63
C GLY A 146 -9.82 34.30 -38.10
N THR A 147 -10.04 33.86 -36.87
CA THR A 147 -9.09 33.02 -36.16
C THR A 147 -9.68 31.65 -35.80
N ALA A 148 -8.92 30.59 -36.06
CA ALA A 148 -9.13 29.22 -35.57
C ALA A 148 -8.28 28.96 -34.35
N VAL A 149 -8.89 28.62 -33.22
CA VAL A 149 -8.16 28.37 -31.97
C VAL A 149 -8.15 26.87 -31.66
N ASN A 150 -6.97 26.29 -31.37
CA ASN A 150 -6.88 24.97 -30.76
C ASN A 150 -6.51 25.06 -29.29
N TYR A 151 -7.00 24.10 -28.54
CA TYR A 151 -6.80 23.97 -27.10
C TYR A 151 -6.07 22.68 -26.78
N LYS A 152 -5.40 22.67 -25.64
CA LYS A 152 -4.92 21.45 -25.00
C LYS A 152 -5.90 21.04 -23.90
N GLY A 153 -5.86 19.74 -23.53
CA GLY A 153 -6.71 19.23 -22.47
C GLY A 153 -6.26 19.65 -21.09
N SER A 154 -7.18 19.60 -20.15
CA SER A 154 -6.92 19.83 -18.74
C SER A 154 -7.64 18.80 -17.87
N VAL A 155 -7.08 18.54 -16.67
CA VAL A 155 -7.65 17.64 -15.68
C VAL A 155 -7.56 18.26 -14.30
N TYR A 156 -8.60 18.08 -13.51
CA TYR A 156 -8.69 18.41 -12.10
C TYR A 156 -8.79 17.13 -11.29
N LEU A 157 -7.93 16.95 -10.28
CA LEU A 157 -7.99 15.87 -9.31
C LEU A 157 -8.31 16.44 -7.93
N GLU A 158 -9.33 15.92 -7.28
CA GLU A 158 -9.68 16.22 -5.91
C GLU A 158 -9.25 15.09 -4.98
N LYS A 159 -8.28 15.36 -4.10
CA LYS A 159 -7.77 14.43 -3.11
C LYS A 159 -8.55 14.53 -1.81
N LYS A 160 -9.17 13.43 -1.37
CA LYS A 160 -10.07 13.38 -0.20
C LYS A 160 -9.75 12.24 0.74
N ASP A 161 -10.24 12.33 1.98
CA ASP A 161 -10.39 11.19 2.88
C ASP A 161 -11.76 10.49 2.69
N GLU A 162 -12.01 9.43 3.47
CA GLU A 162 -13.27 8.68 3.44
C GLU A 162 -14.47 9.51 3.96
N ASP A 163 -14.21 10.58 4.71
CA ASP A 163 -15.23 11.50 5.24
C ASP A 163 -15.53 12.64 4.24
N GLY A 164 -14.81 12.71 3.09
CA GLY A 164 -14.98 13.72 2.05
C GLY A 164 -14.16 14.99 2.28
N ASN A 165 -13.30 15.06 3.29
CA ASN A 165 -12.44 16.21 3.55
C ASN A 165 -11.29 16.24 2.55
N GLY A 166 -10.99 17.43 2.00
CA GLY A 166 -9.85 17.63 1.11
C GLY A 166 -8.51 17.41 1.81
N LEU A 167 -7.59 16.68 1.17
CA LEU A 167 -6.28 16.32 1.72
C LEU A 167 -5.15 17.04 0.97
N GLU A 168 -4.40 17.86 1.69
CA GLU A 168 -3.20 18.53 1.22
C GLU A 168 -1.95 17.65 1.39
N GLY A 169 -0.95 17.80 0.50
CA GLY A 169 0.36 17.19 0.61
C GLY A 169 0.50 15.79 -0.02
N ALA A 170 -0.53 15.25 -0.65
CA ALA A 170 -0.40 14.05 -1.48
C ALA A 170 0.43 14.38 -2.73
N VAL A 171 1.34 13.49 -3.12
CA VAL A 171 2.18 13.66 -4.31
C VAL A 171 1.82 12.64 -5.37
N PHE A 172 1.53 13.14 -6.58
CA PHE A 172 1.15 12.34 -7.73
C PHE A 172 2.10 12.52 -8.91
N LYS A 173 2.08 11.54 -9.80
CA LYS A 173 2.55 11.68 -11.18
C LYS A 173 1.44 11.31 -12.15
N ILE A 174 1.53 11.81 -13.39
CA ILE A 174 0.70 11.36 -14.50
C ILE A 174 1.57 10.54 -15.45
N ILE A 175 1.08 9.38 -15.83
CA ILE A 175 1.65 8.53 -16.87
C ILE A 175 0.69 8.44 -18.05
N ASP A 176 1.22 8.22 -19.27
CA ASP A 176 0.46 7.92 -20.48
C ASP A 176 0.14 6.41 -20.60
N SER A 177 -0.48 6.02 -21.72
CA SER A 177 -0.83 4.62 -22.01
C SER A 177 0.37 3.68 -22.09
N ASP A 178 1.56 4.21 -22.38
CA ASP A 178 2.80 3.44 -22.49
C ASP A 178 3.56 3.36 -21.16
N GLY A 179 3.00 3.95 -20.09
CA GLY A 179 3.60 4.01 -18.77
C GLY A 179 4.68 5.09 -18.61
N LYS A 180 4.87 5.94 -19.62
CA LYS A 180 5.82 7.04 -19.56
C LYS A 180 5.29 8.18 -18.71
N THR A 181 6.12 8.72 -17.83
CA THR A 181 5.76 9.88 -17.02
C THR A 181 5.63 11.15 -17.88
N VAL A 182 4.45 11.76 -17.85
CA VAL A 182 4.11 13.00 -18.57
C VAL A 182 4.20 14.21 -17.65
N ARG A 183 3.82 14.07 -16.38
CA ARG A 183 3.93 15.06 -15.30
C ARG A 183 4.40 14.36 -14.04
N ASP A 184 5.24 15.00 -13.26
CA ASP A 184 5.73 14.50 -11.98
C ASP A 184 5.59 15.53 -10.87
N ASP A 185 5.70 15.07 -9.62
CA ASP A 185 5.69 15.88 -8.40
C ASP A 185 4.48 16.85 -8.30
N LEU A 186 3.30 16.34 -8.72
CA LEU A 186 2.04 17.04 -8.59
C LEU A 186 1.55 16.96 -7.14
N ILE A 187 1.58 18.07 -6.42
CA ILE A 187 1.23 18.11 -4.99
C ILE A 187 -0.18 18.63 -4.82
N SER A 188 -1.01 17.91 -4.05
CA SER A 188 -2.34 18.39 -3.67
C SER A 188 -2.21 19.61 -2.74
N LYS A 189 -2.90 20.69 -3.12
CA LYS A 189 -2.94 21.97 -2.39
C LYS A 189 -4.10 21.99 -1.39
N GLU A 190 -4.28 23.13 -0.73
CA GLU A 190 -5.42 23.38 0.15
C GLU A 190 -6.76 22.91 -0.48
N GLY A 191 -7.55 22.19 0.30
CA GLY A 191 -8.78 21.56 -0.18
C GLY A 191 -8.55 20.31 -1.04
N GLY A 192 -7.33 19.78 -1.13
CA GLY A 192 -7.02 18.55 -1.87
C GLY A 192 -6.89 18.71 -3.38
N LYS A 193 -6.66 19.92 -3.89
CA LYS A 193 -6.76 20.27 -5.33
C LYS A 193 -5.45 20.05 -6.08
N ILE A 194 -5.53 19.37 -7.24
CA ILE A 194 -4.47 19.30 -8.25
C ILE A 194 -5.09 19.69 -9.60
N GLU A 195 -4.54 20.72 -10.24
CA GLU A 195 -4.93 21.17 -11.57
C GLU A 195 -3.79 20.98 -12.54
N VAL A 196 -4.04 20.34 -13.67
CA VAL A 196 -3.05 20.10 -14.73
C VAL A 196 -3.65 20.49 -16.06
N ALA A 197 -3.00 21.42 -16.74
CA ALA A 197 -3.34 21.86 -18.08
C ALA A 197 -2.26 21.46 -19.09
N GLY A 198 -2.53 21.68 -20.39
CA GLY A 198 -1.56 21.48 -21.45
C GLY A 198 -1.29 20.00 -21.76
N LEU A 199 -2.31 19.14 -21.59
CA LEU A 199 -2.24 17.72 -21.96
C LEU A 199 -2.70 17.53 -23.40
N ALA A 200 -1.97 16.70 -24.15
CA ALA A 200 -2.38 16.25 -25.49
C ALA A 200 -3.59 15.32 -25.39
N PRO A 201 -4.35 15.12 -26.50
CA PRO A 201 -5.32 14.04 -26.59
C PRO A 201 -4.68 12.68 -26.28
N GLY A 202 -5.38 11.85 -25.46
CA GLY A 202 -4.86 10.55 -25.10
C GLY A 202 -5.42 10.00 -23.79
N SER A 203 -4.98 8.80 -23.43
CA SER A 203 -5.32 8.13 -22.17
C SER A 203 -4.19 8.26 -21.18
N TYR A 204 -4.53 8.56 -19.94
CA TYR A 204 -3.61 8.84 -18.86
C TYR A 204 -4.05 8.20 -17.55
N GLN A 205 -3.13 8.16 -16.58
CA GLN A 205 -3.43 7.73 -15.22
C GLN A 205 -2.68 8.62 -14.22
N PHE A 206 -3.36 9.03 -13.14
CA PHE A 206 -2.68 9.51 -11.95
C PHE A 206 -2.21 8.32 -11.13
N ILE A 207 -0.97 8.38 -10.64
CA ILE A 207 -0.36 7.44 -9.71
C ILE A 207 0.08 8.21 -8.47
N GLU A 208 -0.41 7.85 -7.30
CA GLU A 208 0.05 8.44 -6.05
C GLU A 208 1.44 7.92 -5.71
N LYS A 209 2.40 8.81 -5.47
CA LYS A 209 3.79 8.52 -5.07
C LYS A 209 3.94 8.50 -3.55
N TYR A 210 3.32 9.48 -2.90
CA TYR A 210 3.32 9.65 -1.45
C TYR A 210 1.95 10.08 -0.96
N ALA A 211 1.48 9.42 0.08
CA ALA A 211 0.24 9.79 0.77
C ALA A 211 0.44 11.05 1.62
N PRO A 212 -0.64 11.80 1.92
CA PRO A 212 -0.61 12.86 2.91
C PRO A 212 -0.24 12.32 4.30
N ASP A 213 0.25 13.20 5.17
CA ASP A 213 0.56 12.87 6.57
C ASP A 213 -0.67 12.26 7.27
N GLY A 214 -0.48 11.10 7.88
CA GLY A 214 -1.54 10.41 8.61
C GLY A 214 -2.42 9.47 7.78
N TYR A 215 -2.10 9.26 6.50
CA TYR A 215 -2.86 8.42 5.59
C TYR A 215 -2.04 7.29 4.99
N LEU A 216 -2.71 6.24 4.53
CA LEU A 216 -2.10 5.14 3.76
C LEU A 216 -2.00 5.53 2.29
N LEU A 217 -0.92 5.12 1.63
CA LEU A 217 -0.75 5.27 0.19
C LEU A 217 -1.77 4.42 -0.57
N SER A 218 -2.47 5.03 -1.54
CA SER A 218 -3.29 4.30 -2.50
C SER A 218 -2.44 3.83 -3.69
N THR A 219 -2.47 2.53 -3.96
CA THR A 219 -1.78 1.94 -5.12
C THR A 219 -2.64 1.88 -6.37
N ASP A 220 -3.92 2.27 -6.27
CA ASP A 220 -4.88 2.18 -7.35
C ASP A 220 -4.68 3.34 -8.34
N PRO A 221 -4.38 3.06 -9.63
CA PRO A 221 -4.28 4.08 -10.65
C PRO A 221 -5.64 4.75 -10.89
N ILE A 222 -5.64 6.07 -11.14
CA ILE A 222 -6.85 6.83 -11.43
C ILE A 222 -6.85 7.19 -12.92
N PRO A 223 -7.58 6.45 -13.78
CA PRO A 223 -7.58 6.66 -15.22
C PRO A 223 -8.41 7.88 -15.62
N PHE A 224 -7.94 8.58 -16.66
CA PHE A 224 -8.67 9.63 -17.35
C PHE A 224 -8.24 9.72 -18.81
N SER A 225 -9.03 10.42 -19.64
CA SER A 225 -8.69 10.63 -21.05
C SER A 225 -8.98 12.06 -21.44
N ILE A 226 -8.10 12.65 -22.26
CA ILE A 226 -8.31 13.90 -22.96
C ILE A 226 -8.88 13.54 -24.33
N THR A 227 -10.02 14.14 -24.69
CA THR A 227 -10.68 13.91 -25.97
C THR A 227 -9.78 14.33 -27.14
N GLY A 228 -9.90 13.60 -28.28
CA GLY A 228 -9.20 13.94 -29.50
C GLY A 228 -9.86 15.07 -30.29
N GLU A 229 -11.15 15.33 -30.05
CA GLU A 229 -11.96 16.31 -30.80
C GLU A 229 -12.98 16.99 -29.87
N HIS A 230 -13.17 18.29 -30.05
CA HIS A 230 -14.17 19.09 -29.34
C HIS A 230 -14.51 20.35 -30.14
N GLU A 231 -15.75 20.82 -30.12
CA GLU A 231 -16.13 22.11 -30.66
C GLU A 231 -15.80 23.20 -29.62
N GLY A 232 -14.84 24.08 -29.96
CA GLY A 232 -14.33 25.13 -29.07
C GLY A 232 -13.41 24.59 -27.97
N GLU A 233 -13.46 25.19 -26.78
CA GLU A 233 -12.63 24.81 -25.64
C GLU A 233 -13.15 23.52 -24.98
N PRO A 234 -12.32 22.46 -24.85
CA PRO A 234 -12.73 21.23 -24.20
C PRO A 234 -12.94 21.42 -22.70
N LYS A 235 -13.96 20.76 -22.13
CA LYS A 235 -14.22 20.76 -20.69
C LYS A 235 -13.07 20.08 -19.95
N GLN A 236 -12.71 20.64 -18.79
CA GLN A 236 -11.77 20.04 -17.86
C GLN A 236 -12.30 18.67 -17.38
N VAL A 237 -11.43 17.66 -17.39
CA VAL A 237 -11.72 16.32 -16.85
C VAL A 237 -11.63 16.37 -15.33
N GLU A 238 -12.63 15.86 -14.62
CA GLU A 238 -12.65 15.80 -13.16
C GLU A 238 -12.43 14.38 -12.66
N ARG A 239 -11.61 14.21 -11.62
CA ARG A 239 -11.35 12.93 -10.94
C ARG A 239 -11.26 13.14 -9.43
N THR A 240 -11.47 12.05 -8.67
CA THR A 240 -11.33 12.04 -7.22
C THR A 240 -10.41 10.89 -6.82
N ALA A 241 -9.54 11.16 -5.85
CA ALA A 241 -8.65 10.20 -5.20
C ALA A 241 -8.96 10.15 -3.70
N ILE A 242 -9.09 8.95 -3.13
CA ILE A 242 -9.42 8.77 -1.72
C ILE A 242 -8.27 8.04 -1.01
N ASN A 243 -7.83 8.56 0.16
CA ASN A 243 -6.94 7.82 1.07
C ASN A 243 -7.67 7.50 2.37
N LYS A 244 -7.26 6.37 2.97
CA LYS A 244 -7.70 5.93 4.29
C LYS A 244 -6.68 6.39 5.33
N LYS A 245 -7.16 6.78 6.53
CA LYS A 245 -6.26 7.07 7.64
C LYS A 245 -5.36 5.88 7.93
N ASN A 246 -4.07 6.12 8.14
CA ASN A 246 -3.17 5.06 8.57
C ASN A 246 -3.53 4.61 9.99
N SER A 247 -3.14 3.41 10.35
CA SER A 247 -3.30 2.91 11.71
C SER A 247 -2.14 2.00 12.11
N VAL A 248 -1.82 2.04 13.40
CA VAL A 248 -0.89 1.14 14.07
C VAL A 248 -1.68 0.35 15.09
N VAL A 249 -1.65 -0.97 14.97
CA VAL A 249 -2.35 -1.91 15.85
C VAL A 249 -1.33 -2.67 16.67
N LEU A 250 -1.36 -2.49 17.99
CA LEU A 250 -0.61 -3.29 18.95
C LEU A 250 -1.54 -4.34 19.55
N THR A 251 -1.16 -5.62 19.48
CA THR A 251 -1.86 -6.72 20.14
C THR A 251 -1.07 -7.16 21.36
N LYS A 252 -1.64 -7.02 22.55
CA LYS A 252 -1.06 -7.48 23.82
C LYS A 252 -1.50 -8.90 24.11
N VAL A 253 -0.55 -9.82 24.32
CA VAL A 253 -0.83 -11.23 24.56
C VAL A 253 -0.09 -11.76 25.80
N GLY A 254 -0.64 -12.82 26.40
CA GLY A 254 0.02 -13.54 27.49
C GLY A 254 0.95 -14.63 26.93
N GLN A 255 2.23 -14.58 27.25
CA GLN A 255 3.21 -15.59 26.83
C GLN A 255 2.86 -16.95 27.45
N ASP A 256 2.43 -16.96 28.68
CA ASP A 256 2.12 -18.18 29.45
C ASP A 256 0.71 -18.73 29.16
N ASP A 257 -0.16 -17.94 28.51
CA ASP A 257 -1.57 -18.25 28.21
C ASP A 257 -1.82 -18.57 26.72
N LYS A 258 -0.82 -19.10 26.02
CA LYS A 258 -0.92 -19.50 24.59
C LYS A 258 -1.34 -18.38 23.64
N GLY A 259 -0.93 -17.16 23.93
CA GLY A 259 -1.20 -16.01 23.05
C GLY A 259 -2.61 -15.42 23.18
N ALA A 260 -3.32 -15.68 24.28
CA ALA A 260 -4.60 -15.03 24.55
C ALA A 260 -4.43 -13.50 24.63
N GLY A 261 -5.36 -12.75 24.02
CA GLY A 261 -5.37 -11.29 24.08
C GLY A 261 -5.56 -10.79 25.52
N LEU A 262 -4.83 -9.75 25.92
CA LEU A 262 -4.82 -9.21 27.27
C LEU A 262 -5.43 -7.83 27.33
N GLN A 263 -6.62 -7.72 27.93
CA GLN A 263 -7.32 -6.46 28.17
C GLN A 263 -6.68 -5.64 29.31
N GLY A 264 -6.68 -4.31 29.16
CA GLY A 264 -6.37 -3.37 30.24
C GLY A 264 -4.87 -3.13 30.47
N ALA A 265 -4.02 -3.52 29.52
CA ALA A 265 -2.67 -2.99 29.47
C ALA A 265 -2.72 -1.53 29.04
N GLU A 266 -1.99 -0.63 29.71
CA GLU A 266 -1.91 0.78 29.34
C GLU A 266 -0.52 1.12 28.79
N PHE A 267 -0.51 1.94 27.72
CA PHE A 267 0.71 2.34 27.01
C PHE A 267 0.78 3.86 26.87
N ASN A 268 1.99 4.37 26.84
CA ASN A 268 2.31 5.66 26.27
C ASN A 268 2.84 5.46 24.84
N LEU A 269 2.45 6.36 23.92
CA LEU A 269 3.09 6.53 22.63
C LEU A 269 4.13 7.64 22.75
N THR A 270 5.38 7.35 22.37
CA THR A 270 6.49 8.32 22.37
C THR A 270 7.09 8.47 20.99
N ASP A 271 7.82 9.56 20.73
CA ASP A 271 8.72 9.65 19.60
C ASP A 271 10.03 8.87 19.87
N GLU A 272 10.95 8.86 18.92
CA GLU A 272 12.23 8.17 19.01
C GLU A 272 13.13 8.67 20.14
N ASN A 273 12.92 9.90 20.63
CA ASN A 273 13.67 10.53 21.72
C ASN A 273 13.02 10.29 23.09
N GLY A 274 11.93 9.52 23.16
CA GLY A 274 11.20 9.23 24.37
C GLY A 274 10.22 10.33 24.83
N LYS A 275 10.00 11.38 24.00
CA LYS A 275 9.00 12.41 24.31
C LYS A 275 7.60 11.81 24.15
N VAL A 276 6.81 11.92 25.21
CA VAL A 276 5.44 11.39 25.22
C VAL A 276 4.53 12.22 24.30
N LEU A 277 3.88 11.55 23.37
CA LEU A 277 2.92 12.12 22.41
C LEU A 277 1.47 11.84 22.79
N LYS A 278 1.19 10.64 23.33
CA LYS A 278 -0.14 10.23 23.85
C LYS A 278 0.05 9.36 25.09
N THR A 279 -0.87 9.47 26.04
CA THR A 279 -0.89 8.71 27.29
C THR A 279 -2.18 7.93 27.46
N GLY A 280 -2.16 6.91 28.33
CA GLY A 280 -3.37 6.19 28.72
C GLY A 280 -4.03 5.38 27.60
N LEU A 281 -3.25 4.95 26.62
CA LEU A 281 -3.73 4.09 25.53
C LEU A 281 -3.93 2.69 26.09
N ALA A 282 -5.17 2.21 26.18
CA ALA A 282 -5.50 0.94 26.80
C ALA A 282 -5.89 -0.13 25.77
N THR A 283 -5.51 -1.40 26.04
CA THR A 283 -5.94 -2.54 25.23
C THR A 283 -7.37 -2.93 25.53
N ASP A 284 -8.13 -3.26 24.46
CA ASP A 284 -9.53 -3.71 24.52
C ASP A 284 -9.66 -5.18 24.96
N ALA A 285 -10.89 -5.74 24.87
CA ALA A 285 -11.20 -7.11 25.26
C ALA A 285 -10.43 -8.18 24.45
N ASP A 286 -10.03 -7.85 23.22
CA ASP A 286 -9.23 -8.72 22.35
C ASP A 286 -7.70 -8.50 22.53
N GLY A 287 -7.32 -7.67 23.48
CA GLY A 287 -5.93 -7.26 23.71
C GLY A 287 -5.39 -6.26 22.70
N ARG A 288 -6.25 -5.58 21.94
CA ARG A 288 -5.84 -4.66 20.87
C ARG A 288 -5.88 -3.22 21.30
N LEU A 289 -4.87 -2.48 20.84
CA LEU A 289 -4.74 -1.03 20.93
C LEU A 289 -4.51 -0.50 19.51
N THR A 290 -5.31 0.48 19.07
CA THR A 290 -5.16 1.08 17.74
C THR A 290 -4.94 2.58 17.84
N VAL A 291 -3.93 3.08 17.12
CA VAL A 291 -3.65 4.51 16.96
C VAL A 291 -3.75 4.88 15.49
N TYR A 292 -4.49 5.95 15.19
CA TYR A 292 -4.74 6.43 13.84
C TYR A 292 -4.05 7.77 13.58
N GLY A 293 -3.77 8.06 12.30
CA GLY A 293 -3.40 9.37 11.81
C GLY A 293 -2.01 9.82 12.24
N LEU A 294 -1.06 8.90 12.40
CA LEU A 294 0.32 9.25 12.72
C LEU A 294 1.05 9.78 11.48
N LYS A 295 1.78 10.88 11.65
CA LYS A 295 2.68 11.40 10.61
C LYS A 295 3.84 10.43 10.35
N PRO A 296 4.50 10.51 9.18
CA PRO A 296 5.73 9.76 8.96
C PRO A 296 6.78 10.06 10.05
N GLY A 297 7.40 9.02 10.60
CA GLY A 297 8.36 9.14 11.69
C GLY A 297 8.59 7.86 12.45
N ASN A 298 9.53 7.89 13.42
CA ASN A 298 9.84 6.81 14.33
C ASN A 298 9.14 7.00 15.66
N TYR A 299 8.55 5.93 16.18
CA TYR A 299 7.72 5.94 17.38
C TYR A 299 8.00 4.72 18.24
N GLN A 300 7.56 4.78 19.50
CA GLN A 300 7.64 3.67 20.43
C GLN A 300 6.36 3.59 21.26
N PHE A 301 5.88 2.38 21.53
CA PHE A 301 4.96 2.11 22.64
C PHE A 301 5.77 1.69 23.85
N VAL A 302 5.45 2.28 25.01
CA VAL A 302 6.02 1.92 26.31
C VAL A 302 4.87 1.55 27.23
N GLU A 303 4.88 0.33 27.78
CA GLU A 303 3.85 -0.11 28.73
C GLU A 303 3.99 0.65 30.05
N THR A 304 2.91 1.22 30.54
CA THR A 304 2.87 1.97 31.81
C THR A 304 2.09 1.24 32.88
N LYS A 305 1.26 0.28 32.48
CA LYS A 305 0.51 -0.58 33.38
C LYS A 305 0.24 -1.93 32.73
N ALA A 306 0.67 -2.98 33.41
CA ALA A 306 0.40 -4.34 32.96
C ALA A 306 -1.07 -4.74 33.16
N PRO A 307 -1.58 -5.70 32.37
CA PRO A 307 -2.86 -6.35 32.62
C PRO A 307 -2.87 -7.02 34.01
N LYS A 308 -4.06 -7.19 34.57
CA LYS A 308 -4.23 -7.84 35.87
C LYS A 308 -3.56 -9.22 35.92
N HIS A 309 -2.73 -9.48 36.95
CA HIS A 309 -1.99 -10.72 37.17
C HIS A 309 -0.76 -10.94 36.25
N TYR A 310 -0.36 -9.92 35.50
CA TYR A 310 0.84 -9.96 34.68
C TYR A 310 1.90 -9.00 35.21
N GLN A 311 3.14 -9.22 34.83
CA GLN A 311 4.27 -8.35 35.14
C GLN A 311 4.32 -7.20 34.14
N LEU A 312 4.68 -6.01 34.59
CA LEU A 312 4.96 -4.86 33.73
C LEU A 312 6.23 -5.10 32.93
N ASP A 313 6.18 -4.82 31.64
CA ASP A 313 7.34 -4.81 30.75
C ASP A 313 7.46 -3.42 30.10
N GLU A 314 8.35 -2.61 30.64
CA GLU A 314 8.61 -1.24 30.20
C GLU A 314 9.54 -1.19 28.95
N THR A 315 9.89 -2.33 28.35
CA THR A 315 10.74 -2.38 27.16
C THR A 315 10.04 -1.67 26.00
N PRO A 316 10.66 -0.61 25.40
CA PRO A 316 10.04 0.11 24.31
C PRO A 316 9.85 -0.74 23.06
N ILE A 317 8.67 -0.67 22.45
CA ILE A 317 8.32 -1.37 21.22
C ILE A 317 8.36 -0.36 20.07
N SER A 318 9.46 -0.36 19.31
CA SER A 318 9.72 0.63 18.26
C SER A 318 9.05 0.26 16.93
N PHE A 319 8.57 1.29 16.20
CA PHE A 319 8.04 1.15 14.85
C PHE A 319 8.25 2.44 14.04
N THR A 320 8.14 2.31 12.71
CA THR A 320 8.28 3.44 11.78
C THR A 320 7.02 3.55 10.94
N VAL A 321 6.46 4.75 10.83
CA VAL A 321 5.37 5.11 9.91
C VAL A 321 5.97 5.80 8.70
N LYS A 322 5.56 5.42 7.49
CA LYS A 322 6.01 6.01 6.23
C LYS A 322 4.82 6.50 5.41
N ASN A 323 5.00 7.56 4.63
CA ASN A 323 4.00 8.03 3.66
C ASN A 323 3.88 7.12 2.42
N THR A 324 4.64 6.02 2.39
CA THR A 324 4.56 4.94 1.40
C THR A 324 3.89 3.67 1.95
N ASP A 325 3.43 3.68 3.22
CA ASP A 325 2.74 2.53 3.79
C ASP A 325 1.36 2.34 3.13
N THR A 326 1.11 1.14 2.64
CA THR A 326 -0.15 0.77 1.96
C THR A 326 -1.11 -0.02 2.84
N LYS A 327 -0.66 -0.40 4.04
CA LYS A 327 -1.43 -1.23 5.00
C LYS A 327 -1.17 -0.76 6.43
N PRO A 328 -2.10 -1.03 7.36
CA PRO A 328 -1.88 -0.85 8.80
C PRO A 328 -0.63 -1.58 9.30
N ILE A 329 0.10 -0.94 10.21
CA ILE A 329 1.23 -1.55 10.92
C ILE A 329 0.67 -2.46 12.02
N GLN A 330 1.13 -3.72 12.09
CA GLN A 330 0.73 -4.71 13.07
C GLN A 330 1.91 -5.04 13.98
N MET A 331 1.67 -5.06 15.30
CA MET A 331 2.69 -5.34 16.31
C MET A 331 2.12 -6.25 17.40
N THR A 332 2.99 -6.99 18.07
CA THR A 332 2.63 -7.82 19.22
C THR A 332 3.53 -7.48 20.40
N ALA A 333 2.94 -7.38 21.57
CA ALA A 333 3.62 -7.22 22.85
C ALA A 333 3.21 -8.36 23.79
N GLU A 334 4.16 -8.89 24.54
CA GLU A 334 3.91 -10.02 25.43
C GLU A 334 4.07 -9.59 26.90
N ASN A 335 3.31 -10.20 27.82
CA ASN A 335 3.60 -10.16 29.26
C ASN A 335 3.63 -11.57 29.82
N HIS A 336 4.45 -11.72 30.86
CA HIS A 336 4.48 -12.91 31.70
C HIS A 336 3.52 -12.77 32.88
N LEU A 337 2.96 -13.90 33.31
CA LEU A 337 2.20 -13.96 34.56
C LEU A 337 3.07 -13.58 35.74
N THR A 338 2.49 -12.86 36.71
CA THR A 338 3.16 -12.56 37.97
C THR A 338 3.44 -13.87 38.71
N PRO A 339 4.71 -14.17 39.03
CA PRO A 339 5.06 -15.37 39.77
C PRO A 339 4.61 -15.29 41.22
N GLY A 340 4.48 -16.44 41.86
CA GLY A 340 4.19 -16.56 43.27
C GLY A 340 5.24 -17.35 44.04
N ASP A 341 5.13 -17.35 45.36
CA ASP A 341 6.07 -18.00 46.26
C ASP A 341 5.38 -19.10 47.06
N VAL A 342 6.19 -20.10 47.52
CA VAL A 342 5.72 -21.11 48.45
C VAL A 342 6.76 -21.28 49.56
N LYS A 343 6.28 -21.30 50.83
CA LYS A 343 7.08 -21.53 52.01
C LYS A 343 6.80 -22.91 52.56
N LEU A 344 7.84 -23.76 52.71
CA LEU A 344 7.74 -25.07 53.33
C LEU A 344 8.26 -25.00 54.76
N THR A 345 7.50 -25.58 55.72
CA THR A 345 7.95 -25.80 57.08
C THR A 345 8.02 -27.28 57.36
N LYS A 346 9.16 -27.76 57.81
CA LYS A 346 9.46 -29.15 58.19
C LYS A 346 9.36 -29.34 59.68
N VAL A 347 8.52 -30.29 60.13
CA VAL A 347 8.22 -30.55 61.55
C VAL A 347 8.32 -32.03 61.91
N ASP A 348 8.48 -32.32 63.21
CA ASP A 348 8.31 -33.69 63.72
C ASP A 348 6.85 -34.10 63.62
N ARG A 349 6.57 -35.33 63.16
CA ARG A 349 5.21 -35.84 62.98
C ARG A 349 4.39 -35.88 64.28
N ASN A 350 5.08 -36.17 65.43
CA ASN A 350 4.44 -36.31 66.73
C ASN A 350 4.45 -35.01 67.53
N ASP A 351 5.42 -34.11 67.25
CA ASP A 351 5.46 -32.77 67.84
C ASP A 351 5.58 -31.69 66.76
N LYS A 352 4.48 -31.17 66.34
CA LYS A 352 4.38 -30.14 65.29
C LYS A 352 5.06 -28.82 65.66
N LYS A 353 5.47 -28.60 66.93
CA LYS A 353 6.23 -27.43 67.36
C LYS A 353 7.75 -27.63 67.14
N ALA A 354 8.21 -28.88 67.05
CA ALA A 354 9.60 -29.20 66.81
C ALA A 354 9.91 -29.07 65.31
N VAL A 355 10.58 -27.99 64.93
CA VAL A 355 10.99 -27.71 63.53
C VAL A 355 12.27 -28.47 63.23
N LEU A 356 12.44 -28.93 61.96
CA LEU A 356 13.49 -29.83 61.58
C LEU A 356 14.35 -29.21 60.46
N LYS A 357 15.64 -28.92 60.78
CA LYS A 357 16.63 -28.40 59.85
C LYS A 357 17.29 -29.52 59.04
N GLY A 358 17.84 -29.22 57.85
CA GLY A 358 18.70 -30.09 57.07
C GLY A 358 17.93 -31.11 56.21
N ALA A 359 16.60 -31.05 56.15
CA ALA A 359 15.83 -31.82 55.17
C ALA A 359 16.05 -31.22 53.77
N GLU A 360 16.26 -32.08 52.77
CA GLU A 360 16.43 -31.66 51.38
C GLU A 360 15.24 -32.06 50.53
N PHE A 361 14.82 -31.15 49.63
CA PHE A 361 13.66 -31.33 48.77
C PHE A 361 14.01 -30.98 47.32
N LYS A 362 13.41 -31.71 46.38
CA LYS A 362 13.30 -31.32 44.97
C LYS A 362 11.90 -30.81 44.66
N LEU A 363 11.79 -29.85 43.73
CA LEU A 363 10.55 -29.34 43.22
C LEU A 363 10.21 -29.99 41.88
N LEU A 364 9.02 -30.55 41.77
CA LEU A 364 8.51 -31.19 40.57
C LEU A 364 7.26 -30.44 40.08
N ASP A 365 7.00 -30.44 38.78
CA ASP A 365 5.77 -30.00 38.18
C ASP A 365 4.65 -31.05 38.30
N ALA A 366 3.46 -30.76 37.73
CA ALA A 366 2.33 -31.69 37.74
C ALA A 366 2.61 -33.04 37.05
N ASP A 367 3.55 -33.07 36.10
CA ASP A 367 3.95 -34.25 35.37
C ASP A 367 5.10 -35.01 36.06
N GLY A 368 5.54 -34.56 37.22
CA GLY A 368 6.64 -35.18 37.99
C GLY A 368 8.05 -34.85 37.46
N LYS A 369 8.19 -33.86 36.59
CA LYS A 369 9.50 -33.42 36.07
C LYS A 369 10.13 -32.38 36.99
N LEU A 370 11.46 -32.39 37.09
CA LEU A 370 12.20 -31.41 37.88
C LEU A 370 12.05 -30.01 37.34
N VAL A 371 11.58 -29.07 38.17
CA VAL A 371 11.44 -27.66 37.83
C VAL A 371 12.81 -26.97 38.01
N LYS A 372 13.40 -26.52 36.88
CA LYS A 372 14.71 -25.87 36.86
C LYS A 372 14.66 -24.34 36.75
N ALA A 373 13.50 -23.81 36.35
CA ALA A 373 13.26 -22.38 36.21
C ALA A 373 11.86 -22.00 36.68
N GLY A 374 11.74 -20.84 37.29
CA GLY A 374 10.48 -20.22 37.70
C GLY A 374 9.94 -19.26 36.64
N GLY A 375 9.03 -18.39 37.05
CA GLY A 375 8.53 -17.27 36.25
C GLY A 375 9.67 -16.36 35.79
N ASN A 376 9.54 -15.79 34.60
CA ASN A 376 10.60 -15.01 33.93
C ASN A 376 11.92 -15.77 33.74
N ARG A 377 11.86 -17.10 33.63
CA ARG A 377 13.03 -17.96 33.47
C ARG A 377 14.09 -17.81 34.58
N LYS A 378 13.71 -17.31 35.78
CA LYS A 378 14.58 -17.26 36.95
C LYS A 378 15.08 -18.68 37.23
N LYS A 379 16.40 -18.89 37.22
CA LYS A 379 17.02 -20.19 37.52
C LYS A 379 16.71 -20.56 38.99
N LEU A 380 16.15 -21.75 39.20
CA LEU A 380 15.82 -22.27 40.51
C LEU A 380 16.91 -23.24 41.03
N PRO A 381 17.12 -23.37 42.37
CA PRO A 381 17.97 -24.38 42.93
C PRO A 381 17.53 -25.80 42.54
N ALA A 382 18.47 -26.71 42.39
CA ALA A 382 18.11 -28.11 42.15
C ALA A 382 17.55 -28.80 43.43
N VAL A 383 17.96 -28.31 44.59
CA VAL A 383 17.57 -28.81 45.91
C VAL A 383 17.35 -27.64 46.86
N TRP A 384 16.29 -27.69 47.66
CA TRP A 384 15.98 -26.77 48.77
C TRP A 384 16.27 -27.46 50.09
N THR A 385 16.98 -26.79 50.98
CA THR A 385 17.34 -27.34 52.29
C THR A 385 16.66 -26.54 53.39
N THR A 386 16.05 -27.20 54.38
CA THR A 386 15.42 -26.50 55.52
C THR A 386 16.48 -25.89 56.44
N ASP A 387 16.26 -24.64 56.81
CA ASP A 387 17.10 -23.84 57.68
C ASP A 387 16.98 -24.21 59.18
N GLN A 388 17.55 -23.40 60.07
CA GLN A 388 17.43 -23.58 61.52
C GLN A 388 16.00 -23.50 62.06
N ASN A 389 15.13 -22.82 61.33
CA ASN A 389 13.70 -22.72 61.65
C ASN A 389 12.86 -23.82 61.00
N GLY A 390 13.56 -24.81 60.40
CA GLY A 390 12.91 -25.90 59.62
C GLY A 390 12.24 -25.43 58.34
N GLN A 391 12.66 -24.29 57.75
CA GLN A 391 11.95 -23.63 56.66
C GLN A 391 12.85 -23.39 55.46
N PHE A 392 12.21 -23.33 54.30
CA PHE A 392 12.72 -22.65 53.08
C PHE A 392 11.56 -22.00 52.31
N THR A 393 11.91 -21.03 51.48
CA THR A 393 10.98 -20.44 50.53
C THR A 393 11.44 -20.66 49.11
N ALA A 394 10.56 -21.22 48.26
CA ALA A 394 10.79 -21.26 46.81
C ALA A 394 10.06 -20.08 46.20
N GLU A 395 10.84 -19.10 45.72
CA GLU A 395 10.36 -17.85 45.21
C GLU A 395 10.31 -17.84 43.68
N GLY A 396 9.34 -17.07 43.13
CA GLY A 396 9.28 -16.76 41.72
C GLY A 396 8.78 -17.92 40.86
N LEU A 397 7.88 -18.77 41.39
CA LEU A 397 7.26 -19.85 40.64
C LEU A 397 6.15 -19.32 39.73
N ALA A 398 6.13 -19.74 38.46
CA ALA A 398 5.01 -19.45 37.56
C ALA A 398 3.71 -20.02 38.13
N PRO A 399 2.53 -19.43 37.84
CA PRO A 399 1.27 -20.04 38.19
C PRO A 399 1.15 -21.47 37.62
N GLY A 400 0.78 -22.43 38.50
CA GLY A 400 0.76 -23.84 38.10
C GLY A 400 0.68 -24.77 39.31
N ARG A 401 0.59 -26.09 39.05
CA ARG A 401 0.58 -27.13 40.06
C ARG A 401 1.98 -27.73 40.20
N TYR A 402 2.40 -27.89 41.44
CA TYR A 402 3.74 -28.35 41.81
C TYR A 402 3.67 -29.31 42.99
N GLN A 403 4.77 -30.00 43.26
CA GLN A 403 4.94 -30.81 44.44
C GLN A 403 6.40 -30.79 44.93
N PHE A 404 6.58 -30.74 46.25
CA PHE A 404 7.86 -31.02 46.86
C PHE A 404 7.96 -32.50 47.14
N VAL A 405 9.15 -33.08 46.92
CA VAL A 405 9.49 -34.46 47.30
C VAL A 405 10.78 -34.42 48.09
N GLU A 406 10.76 -34.98 49.31
CA GLU A 406 11.93 -35.06 50.15
C GLU A 406 12.97 -36.01 49.55
N THR A 407 14.22 -35.59 49.47
CA THR A 407 15.36 -36.39 48.96
C THR A 407 16.34 -36.79 50.03
N LYS A 408 16.31 -36.06 51.18
CA LYS A 408 17.11 -36.40 52.36
C LYS A 408 16.35 -35.97 53.62
N ALA A 409 16.16 -36.89 54.55
CA ALA A 409 15.55 -36.57 55.83
C ALA A 409 16.50 -35.85 56.76
N PRO A 410 16.02 -35.07 57.78
CA PRO A 410 16.83 -34.57 58.87
C PRO A 410 17.50 -35.70 59.66
N ASP A 411 18.62 -35.42 60.31
CA ASP A 411 19.33 -36.40 61.12
C ASP A 411 18.45 -36.97 62.24
N GLY A 412 18.39 -38.28 62.33
CA GLY A 412 17.58 -39.02 63.31
C GLY A 412 16.14 -39.22 62.91
N TYR A 413 15.77 -38.89 61.63
CA TYR A 413 14.42 -39.07 61.10
C TYR A 413 14.38 -40.01 59.90
N LYS A 414 13.24 -40.67 59.67
CA LYS A 414 12.96 -41.53 58.53
C LYS A 414 12.61 -40.67 57.31
N LEU A 415 13.22 -40.97 56.15
CA LEU A 415 12.86 -40.32 54.87
C LEU A 415 11.40 -40.58 54.54
N ASP A 416 10.68 -39.54 54.11
CA ASP A 416 9.30 -39.57 53.62
C ASP A 416 9.21 -38.96 52.22
N GLU A 417 9.27 -39.82 51.21
CA GLU A 417 9.23 -39.43 49.81
C GLU A 417 7.81 -39.10 49.31
N THR A 418 6.81 -39.07 50.20
CA THR A 418 5.43 -38.73 49.85
C THR A 418 5.37 -37.33 49.25
N PRO A 419 4.87 -37.15 48.01
CA PRO A 419 4.79 -35.84 47.39
C PRO A 419 3.89 -34.89 48.18
N ILE A 420 4.29 -33.65 48.32
CA ILE A 420 3.57 -32.56 48.98
C ILE A 420 3.04 -31.61 47.89
N PRO A 421 1.78 -31.76 47.40
CA PRO A 421 1.26 -30.95 46.32
C PRO A 421 0.86 -29.55 46.81
N PHE A 422 1.04 -28.56 45.92
CA PHE A 422 0.55 -27.20 46.06
C PHE A 422 0.27 -26.55 44.70
N GLU A 423 -0.44 -25.42 44.69
CA GLU A 423 -0.79 -24.70 43.47
C GLU A 423 -0.48 -23.21 43.64
N ILE A 424 0.39 -22.67 42.79
CA ILE A 424 0.56 -21.22 42.61
C ILE A 424 -0.59 -20.71 41.74
N LYS A 425 -1.45 -19.88 42.28
CA LYS A 425 -2.59 -19.30 41.56
C LYS A 425 -2.19 -18.05 40.82
N LYS A 426 -2.83 -17.79 39.67
CA LYS A 426 -2.69 -16.54 38.92
C LYS A 426 -3.01 -15.34 39.82
N GLY A 427 -2.07 -14.39 39.93
CA GLY A 427 -2.20 -13.19 40.75
C GLY A 427 -2.04 -13.41 42.24
N GLN A 428 -1.38 -14.48 42.68
CA GLN A 428 -1.08 -14.72 44.08
C GLN A 428 -0.08 -13.69 44.59
N THR A 429 -0.42 -13.08 45.74
CA THR A 429 0.38 -12.01 46.36
C THR A 429 1.04 -12.42 47.69
N LYS A 430 0.63 -13.55 48.27
CA LYS A 430 1.17 -14.07 49.51
C LYS A 430 1.75 -15.47 49.28
N PRO A 431 2.88 -15.85 49.89
CA PRO A 431 3.41 -17.21 49.82
C PRO A 431 2.37 -18.25 50.27
N ILE A 432 2.34 -19.39 49.58
CA ILE A 432 1.61 -20.56 50.00
C ILE A 432 2.41 -21.21 51.12
N GLU A 433 1.74 -21.57 52.23
CA GLU A 433 2.39 -22.30 53.30
C GLU A 433 2.07 -23.80 53.18
N VAL A 434 3.10 -24.64 53.15
CA VAL A 434 3.01 -26.10 53.16
C VAL A 434 3.80 -26.68 54.31
N ILE A 435 3.33 -27.79 54.90
CA ILE A 435 3.94 -28.45 56.03
C ILE A 435 4.38 -29.85 55.62
N ALA A 436 5.63 -30.19 55.84
CA ALA A 436 6.17 -31.54 55.72
C ALA A 436 6.52 -32.10 57.09
N SER A 437 6.31 -33.38 57.34
CA SER A 437 6.65 -34.02 58.62
C SER A 437 7.44 -35.31 58.42
N ASN A 438 8.39 -35.59 59.36
CA ASN A 438 9.05 -36.92 59.41
C ASN A 438 8.78 -37.58 60.76
N GLU A 439 8.83 -38.89 60.72
CA GLU A 439 8.81 -39.75 61.92
C GLU A 439 10.21 -39.98 62.41
N LYS A 440 10.42 -39.83 63.72
CA LYS A 440 11.72 -40.04 64.35
C LYS A 440 12.09 -41.52 64.28
N LEU A 441 13.36 -41.82 63.99
CA LEU A 441 13.86 -43.18 64.00
C LEU A 441 13.76 -43.74 65.43
N LYS A 442 13.20 -44.93 65.58
CA LYS A 442 13.16 -45.64 66.88
C LYS A 442 14.58 -45.99 67.23
N THR A 443 15.10 -45.44 68.32
CA THR A 443 16.36 -45.91 68.94
C THR A 443 16.15 -47.37 69.33
N PRO A 444 17.01 -48.32 68.95
CA PRO A 444 16.94 -49.65 69.51
C PRO A 444 17.02 -49.60 71.03
N ALA A 445 16.11 -50.26 71.76
CA ALA A 445 16.12 -50.37 73.18
C ALA A 445 17.48 -50.98 73.61
N ALA A 446 18.24 -50.28 74.47
CA ALA A 446 19.45 -50.80 75.06
C ALA A 446 19.09 -52.09 75.83
N ASP A 447 19.65 -53.20 75.45
CA ASP A 447 19.49 -54.48 76.14
C ASP A 447 20.13 -54.34 77.55
N LYS A 448 19.33 -54.41 78.59
CA LYS A 448 19.75 -54.44 79.97
C LYS A 448 20.29 -55.84 80.23
N GLY A 449 21.63 -55.97 80.21
CA GLY A 449 22.28 -57.15 80.61
C GLY A 449 22.02 -57.57 82.05
N THR A 450 21.71 -58.81 82.33
CA THR A 450 21.78 -59.47 83.63
C THR A 450 23.08 -60.29 83.75
N PRO A 451 23.73 -60.35 84.96
CA PRO A 451 25.10 -60.84 85.11
C PRO A 451 25.24 -62.30 85.51
N ASP A 452 26.38 -62.86 85.14
CA ASP A 452 27.19 -63.88 85.85
C ASP A 452 26.74 -65.32 85.89
N ARG A 453 27.61 -66.18 85.32
CA ARG A 453 28.35 -67.24 85.99
C ARG A 453 29.27 -68.05 85.06
N ASN A 454 30.57 -67.94 85.35
CA ASN A 454 31.62 -68.87 84.94
C ASN A 454 31.57 -70.13 85.90
N PRO A 455 32.14 -71.36 85.67
CA PRO A 455 33.45 -71.61 85.02
C PRO A 455 33.62 -72.96 84.26
N GLY A 456 34.73 -73.13 83.59
CA GLY A 456 35.30 -74.44 83.32
C GLY A 456 35.86 -74.64 81.89
N GLY A 457 37.13 -74.47 81.69
CA GLY A 457 37.87 -74.96 80.55
C GLY A 457 38.19 -76.48 80.67
N PRO A 458 39.09 -77.12 79.95
CA PRO A 458 40.08 -76.59 79.02
C PRO A 458 40.32 -77.43 77.74
N LYS A 459 41.23 -76.89 76.84
CA LYS A 459 42.20 -77.58 75.93
C LYS A 459 41.58 -78.36 74.74
N THR A 460 42.18 -78.38 73.59
CA THR A 460 43.49 -78.38 73.00
C THR A 460 43.43 -78.23 71.48
N ASP A 461 44.44 -77.51 70.98
CA ASP A 461 45.33 -77.82 69.87
C ASP A 461 44.73 -78.17 68.45
N ASN A 462 45.14 -77.68 67.41
CA ASN A 462 46.42 -77.41 66.84
C ASN A 462 46.34 -77.12 65.36
N LYS A 463 47.14 -76.17 64.92
CA LYS A 463 47.84 -76.10 63.64
C LYS A 463 47.06 -76.10 62.32
N GLY A 464 47.28 -75.19 61.45
CA GLY A 464 48.43 -74.91 60.70
C GLY A 464 48.15 -73.84 59.62
N THR A 465 48.99 -72.89 59.67
CA THR A 465 49.34 -72.00 58.56
C THR A 465 50.00 -72.78 57.41
N PRO A 466 50.43 -72.28 56.33
CA PRO A 466 50.38 -70.93 55.84
C PRO A 466 50.18 -70.77 54.28
N ASP A 467 50.15 -69.55 53.92
CA ASP A 467 50.95 -68.94 52.84
C ASP A 467 50.45 -68.79 51.42
N ARG A 468 50.51 -67.53 51.05
CA ARG A 468 51.19 -66.87 49.94
C ARG A 468 50.47 -66.56 48.66
N ASN A 469 50.51 -65.26 48.52
CA ASN A 469 50.99 -64.48 47.33
C ASN A 469 50.36 -64.79 46.00
N SER A 470 50.07 -63.87 45.26
CA SER A 470 50.63 -62.60 44.79
C SER A 470 49.88 -62.14 43.59
N LYS A 471 49.78 -60.86 43.56
CA LYS A 471 50.12 -59.97 42.41
C LYS A 471 49.54 -60.26 41.04
N GLU A 472 49.11 -59.17 40.55
CA GLU A 472 49.43 -58.41 39.34
C GLU A 472 48.25 -58.24 38.38
N ASP A 473 47.94 -56.97 38.29
CA ASP A 473 47.52 -56.32 37.04
C ASP A 473 48.53 -56.57 35.92
N PRO A 474 48.28 -56.39 34.65
CA PRO A 474 47.53 -55.29 34.03
C PRO A 474 46.91 -55.53 32.62
N LYS A 475 46.17 -54.54 32.20
CA LYS A 475 46.15 -53.98 30.85
C LYS A 475 45.54 -54.74 29.67
N THR A 476 44.65 -53.93 29.03
CA THR A 476 44.57 -53.58 27.61
C THR A 476 43.73 -54.40 26.64
N ASN A 477 42.88 -53.65 26.03
CA ASN A 477 42.56 -53.63 24.62
C ASN A 477 41.70 -54.74 23.98
N ASP A 478 40.65 -54.27 23.48
CA ASP A 478 40.38 -54.09 22.04
C ASP A 478 39.29 -55.00 21.45
N ASN A 479 38.39 -54.31 20.81
CA ASN A 479 37.64 -54.62 19.59
C ASN A 479 36.91 -55.96 19.44
N GLY A 480 35.68 -55.80 19.08
CA GLY A 480 35.11 -56.75 18.14
C GLY A 480 33.63 -57.04 18.26
N HIS A 481 32.89 -56.37 17.42
CA HIS A 481 31.78 -56.87 16.60
C HIS A 481 31.14 -58.23 16.96
N LEU A 482 29.84 -58.22 17.08
CA LEU A 482 28.83 -58.94 16.25
C LEU A 482 27.45 -58.83 16.91
N LYS A 483 26.54 -58.15 16.23
CA LYS A 483 25.44 -58.65 15.40
C LYS A 483 24.44 -59.61 16.08
N ASP A 484 23.19 -59.16 15.93
CA ASP A 484 21.95 -59.92 15.79
C ASP A 484 21.26 -60.45 17.04
N MET A 485 20.14 -59.83 17.35
CA MET A 485 18.81 -60.43 17.15
C MET A 485 17.69 -59.50 17.55
N LEU A 486 16.92 -59.16 16.54
CA LEU A 486 15.53 -58.65 16.66
C LEU A 486 14.60 -59.81 17.10
N PRO A 487 13.45 -59.49 17.67
CA PRO A 487 12.25 -59.76 16.91
C PRO A 487 11.28 -58.57 16.73
N LYS A 488 10.66 -58.62 15.58
CA LYS A 488 9.58 -57.80 15.06
C LYS A 488 8.27 -57.98 15.83
N THR A 489 7.49 -56.95 15.87
CA THR A 489 6.08 -56.74 15.43
C THR A 489 5.65 -55.43 16.07
N GLY A 490 5.19 -54.43 15.39
CA GLY A 490 4.11 -54.26 14.44
C GLY A 490 3.11 -53.35 15.12
N ASP A 491 3.03 -52.10 14.73
CA ASP A 491 1.90 -51.52 14.02
C ASP A 491 2.07 -49.98 13.84
N THR A 492 1.70 -49.59 12.67
CA THR A 492 1.50 -48.30 12.06
C THR A 492 0.75 -47.30 12.95
N ASP A 493 1.25 -45.99 12.97
CA ASP A 493 0.47 -44.93 12.34
C ASP A 493 1.23 -43.62 12.28
N SER A 494 1.45 -43.23 11.06
CA SER A 494 1.42 -41.90 10.42
C SER A 494 1.96 -40.69 11.16
N ILE A 495 3.16 -40.32 10.76
CA ILE A 495 3.66 -38.94 10.79
C ILE A 495 3.31 -38.31 9.44
N ILE A 496 2.42 -37.31 9.44
CA ILE A 496 2.15 -36.45 8.29
C ILE A 496 3.07 -35.23 8.38
N PRO A 497 3.98 -35.01 7.42
CA PRO A 497 4.63 -33.71 7.28
C PRO A 497 3.69 -32.76 6.53
N ILE A 498 3.37 -31.63 7.13
CA ILE A 498 2.64 -30.53 6.48
C ILE A 498 3.58 -29.90 5.46
N MET A 499 3.39 -30.28 4.20
CA MET A 499 3.92 -29.54 3.06
C MET A 499 2.95 -28.39 2.75
N ILE A 500 3.45 -27.16 2.84
CA ILE A 500 2.75 -25.97 2.35
C ILE A 500 2.77 -26.01 0.83
N GLY A 501 1.68 -26.44 0.23
CA GLY A 501 1.42 -26.39 -1.20
C GLY A 501 0.85 -25.04 -1.58
N ILE A 502 1.60 -24.25 -2.35
CA ILE A 502 1.11 -23.08 -3.08
C ILE A 502 0.19 -23.58 -4.20
N LEU A 503 -1.10 -23.35 -4.06
CA LEU A 503 -2.09 -23.65 -5.09
C LEU A 503 -2.24 -22.43 -6.02
N LEU A 504 -1.62 -22.51 -7.20
CA LEU A 504 -1.92 -21.64 -8.34
C LEU A 504 -3.25 -22.11 -8.96
N ILE A 505 -4.31 -21.36 -8.73
CA ILE A 505 -5.58 -21.56 -9.46
C ILE A 505 -5.54 -20.66 -10.70
N LEU A 506 -5.26 -21.26 -11.85
CA LEU A 506 -5.58 -20.74 -13.17
C LEU A 506 -7.06 -20.98 -13.42
N SER A 507 -7.93 -19.99 -13.22
CA SER A 507 -9.30 -20.04 -13.68
C SER A 507 -9.39 -19.42 -15.07
N GLY A 508 -9.41 -20.26 -16.10
CA GLY A 508 -9.84 -19.89 -17.45
C GLY A 508 -11.34 -19.62 -17.44
N GLY A 509 -11.72 -18.34 -17.53
CA GLY A 509 -13.10 -17.93 -17.74
C GLY A 509 -13.46 -17.95 -19.21
N ALA A 510 -14.32 -18.88 -19.59
CA ALA A 510 -14.97 -18.89 -20.90
C ALA A 510 -16.00 -17.75 -20.97
N PHE A 511 -15.83 -16.84 -21.94
CA PHE A 511 -16.81 -15.84 -22.31
C PHE A 511 -17.95 -16.51 -23.10
N ALA A 512 -19.13 -16.58 -22.51
CA ALA A 512 -20.36 -16.89 -23.21
C ALA A 512 -21.02 -15.59 -23.68
N PHE A 513 -21.04 -15.36 -25.00
CA PHE A 513 -21.83 -14.32 -25.66
C PHE A 513 -23.31 -14.67 -25.57
N PHE A 514 -24.10 -13.89 -24.84
CA PHE A 514 -25.56 -13.87 -24.97
C PHE A 514 -25.98 -12.71 -25.88
N THR A 515 -26.31 -13.01 -27.12
CA THR A 515 -27.05 -12.15 -28.03
C THR A 515 -28.52 -12.15 -27.63
N ARG A 516 -29.02 -11.03 -27.10
CA ARG A 516 -30.45 -10.82 -26.86
C ARG A 516 -31.08 -10.12 -28.07
N LYS A 517 -31.76 -10.91 -28.86
CA LYS A 517 -32.66 -10.45 -29.96
C LYS A 517 -33.82 -9.68 -29.36
N LYS A 518 -33.95 -8.38 -29.70
CA LYS A 518 -35.08 -7.55 -29.38
C LYS A 518 -36.18 -7.76 -30.45
N GLN A 519 -37.25 -8.44 -30.10
CA GLN A 519 -38.48 -8.43 -30.91
C GLN A 519 -39.22 -7.09 -30.73
N ARG A 520 -39.54 -6.44 -31.85
CA ARG A 520 -40.53 -5.39 -31.95
C ARG A 520 -41.92 -6.01 -31.89
N LYS A 521 -42.84 -5.44 -31.14
CA LYS A 521 -44.27 -5.40 -31.47
C LYS A 521 -44.91 -4.15 -30.87
N ALA A 522 -45.60 -3.48 -31.79
CA ALA A 522 -46.71 -2.49 -31.74
C ALA A 522 -46.45 -1.19 -30.98
#